data_7d6d347b54c516606af785ffe49be2db
#
_entry.id   7d6d347b54c516606af785ffe49be2db
#
_cell.length_a   1.000
_cell.length_b   1.000
_cell.length_c   1.000
_cell.angle_alpha   90.00
_cell.angle_beta   90.00
_cell.angle_gamma   90.00
#
_symmetry.space_group_name_H-M   'P 1'
#
loop_
_entity.id
_entity.type
_entity.pdbx_description
1 polymer ?
#
loop_
_entity_poly.entity_id
_entity_poly.type
_entity_poly.pdbx_seq_one_letter_code
_entity_poly.pdbx_strand_id
1 'polypeptide(L)'
;MFTFISSSVMFYQSFMNFNIPMKNLYSNSNKPIMQITDQVSSYNTNVNKYSSFNDNSVLIQGGSLRTWSYRSPATQQVQAVISSEGRPIDADIEVWNGPDNTPLKMRVYVENGKLRPFSCVIDTPRSPNTIAIRNIGQYEFPIAATTFAQNVDNPSRDCLECSQTIQGGALRTYPFDPLVDSVEVLIKTEGRPLNARIEVLQGPNNNKGVIEVYTEDGYDRPFYCILDTPGSGNVIRIVNTAPIEFPMSASVI
;
A
#
# COMPACT_ATOMS: atom_id res chain seq x y z
N MET A 1 -27.45 2.21 64.01
CA MET A 1 -28.72 2.91 63.76
C MET A 1 -28.42 4.01 62.73
N PHE A 2 -28.41 3.69 61.44
CA PHE A 2 -28.31 4.67 60.36
C PHE A 2 -29.21 4.23 59.18
N THR A 3 -30.15 5.08 58.90
CA THR A 3 -31.29 4.94 58.02
C THR A 3 -30.85 5.10 56.58
N PHE A 4 -31.22 4.15 55.69
CA PHE A 4 -31.16 4.26 54.26
C PHE A 4 -32.28 5.16 53.71
N ILE A 5 -31.92 6.15 52.91
CA ILE A 5 -32.89 6.95 52.13
C ILE A 5 -32.71 6.53 50.67
N SER A 6 -33.76 5.88 50.15
CA SER A 6 -33.98 5.55 48.76
C SER A 6 -34.56 6.76 48.03
N SER A 7 -33.93 7.25 46.98
CA SER A 7 -34.51 8.22 46.05
C SER A 7 -34.75 7.58 44.70
N SER A 8 -36.01 7.31 44.42
CA SER A 8 -36.51 6.87 43.11
C SER A 8 -36.58 8.06 42.15
N VAL A 9 -35.92 7.96 41.02
CA VAL A 9 -36.07 8.91 39.89
C VAL A 9 -37.04 8.32 38.90
N MET A 10 -38.19 8.96 38.77
CA MET A 10 -39.19 8.69 37.71
C MET A 10 -38.74 9.27 36.36
N PHE A 11 -38.67 8.42 35.36
CA PHE A 11 -38.59 8.85 33.98
C PHE A 11 -39.97 9.08 33.40
N TYR A 12 -40.28 10.33 33.01
CA TYR A 12 -41.46 10.69 32.23
C TYR A 12 -41.13 10.41 30.74
N GLN A 13 -41.87 9.48 30.14
CA GLN A 13 -41.94 9.33 28.69
C GLN A 13 -43.03 10.25 28.15
N SER A 14 -42.63 11.21 27.33
CA SER A 14 -43.51 12.08 26.56
C SER A 14 -43.70 11.50 25.16
N PHE A 15 -44.87 10.91 24.90
CA PHE A 15 -45.27 10.51 23.55
C PHE A 15 -45.83 11.73 22.81
N MET A 16 -45.16 12.18 21.73
CA MET A 16 -45.76 13.08 20.76
C MET A 16 -46.28 12.31 19.57
N ASN A 17 -47.61 12.21 19.45
CA ASN A 17 -48.28 11.73 18.25
C ASN A 17 -48.30 12.88 17.22
N PHE A 18 -47.67 12.68 16.07
CA PHE A 18 -47.88 13.50 14.87
C PHE A 18 -48.75 12.75 13.88
N ASN A 19 -50.03 13.09 13.81
CA ASN A 19 -50.96 12.77 12.72
C ASN A 19 -50.64 13.64 11.53
N ILE A 20 -50.20 13.09 10.42
CA ILE A 20 -50.10 13.76 9.13
C ILE A 20 -51.19 13.19 8.21
N PRO A 21 -52.09 13.98 7.67
CA PRO A 21 -53.14 13.49 6.79
C PRO A 21 -52.60 13.19 5.38
N MET A 22 -52.94 12.00 4.90
CA MET A 22 -52.70 11.60 3.50
C MET A 22 -53.59 12.45 2.56
N LYS A 23 -52.96 13.23 1.69
CA LYS A 23 -53.64 13.77 0.48
C LYS A 23 -53.29 12.92 -0.71
N ASN A 24 -54.28 12.26 -1.24
CA ASN A 24 -54.27 11.62 -2.56
C ASN A 24 -54.05 12.72 -3.63
N LEU A 25 -53.03 12.58 -4.43
CA LEU A 25 -52.88 13.29 -5.71
C LEU A 25 -52.45 12.26 -6.77
N TYR A 26 -53.49 11.76 -7.48
CA TYR A 26 -53.27 11.17 -8.80
C TYR A 26 -52.94 12.33 -9.77
N SER A 27 -51.78 12.29 -10.39
CA SER A 27 -51.54 13.00 -11.65
C SER A 27 -50.66 12.14 -12.53
N ASN A 28 -51.22 11.69 -13.63
CA ASN A 28 -50.54 11.13 -14.78
C ASN A 28 -49.50 12.09 -15.32
N SER A 29 -48.24 11.68 -15.41
CA SER A 29 -47.33 12.18 -16.42
C SER A 29 -46.31 11.11 -16.77
N ASN A 30 -46.42 10.62 -18.01
CA ASN A 30 -45.41 9.82 -18.68
C ASN A 30 -44.06 10.59 -18.68
N LYS A 31 -43.14 10.22 -17.81
CA LYS A 31 -41.73 10.53 -17.95
C LYS A 31 -41.00 9.23 -18.06
N PRO A 32 -40.03 9.10 -18.98
CA PRO A 32 -39.26 7.88 -19.13
C PRO A 32 -38.50 7.59 -17.84
N ILE A 33 -38.56 6.35 -17.40
CA ILE A 33 -37.74 5.82 -16.31
C ILE A 33 -36.28 5.98 -16.76
N MET A 34 -35.61 6.97 -16.23
CA MET A 34 -34.16 7.08 -16.32
C MET A 34 -33.60 5.89 -15.55
N GLN A 35 -33.04 4.92 -16.28
CA GLN A 35 -32.34 3.78 -15.71
C GLN A 35 -31.18 4.34 -14.88
N ILE A 36 -31.25 4.12 -13.58
CA ILE A 36 -30.11 4.26 -12.68
C ILE A 36 -29.26 3.00 -12.90
N THR A 37 -28.49 3.00 -13.95
CA THR A 37 -27.47 2.01 -14.26
C THR A 37 -26.16 2.72 -14.51
N ASP A 38 -25.64 3.48 -13.52
CA ASP A 38 -24.27 3.98 -13.61
C ASP A 38 -23.78 4.48 -12.24
N GLN A 39 -23.69 3.57 -11.27
CA GLN A 39 -22.94 3.82 -10.04
C GLN A 39 -22.38 2.53 -9.42
N VAL A 40 -22.13 1.47 -10.22
CA VAL A 40 -21.45 0.25 -9.74
C VAL A 40 -20.30 -0.08 -10.70
N SER A 41 -19.47 0.88 -11.03
CA SER A 41 -18.35 0.68 -11.95
C SER A 41 -17.03 1.28 -11.49
N SER A 42 -16.85 1.54 -10.21
CA SER A 42 -15.58 2.12 -9.73
C SER A 42 -14.76 1.22 -8.81
N TYR A 43 -15.16 -0.02 -8.57
CA TYR A 43 -14.44 -0.92 -7.65
C TYR A 43 -13.67 -2.07 -8.32
N ASN A 44 -13.57 -2.10 -9.65
CA ASN A 44 -12.89 -3.18 -10.37
C ASN A 44 -11.69 -2.70 -11.21
N THR A 45 -11.09 -1.55 -10.90
CA THR A 45 -10.01 -0.98 -11.73
C THR A 45 -8.63 -1.56 -11.44
N ASN A 46 -8.41 -2.22 -10.30
CA ASN A 46 -7.08 -2.67 -9.92
C ASN A 46 -6.65 -4.01 -10.53
N VAL A 47 -7.58 -4.91 -10.81
CA VAL A 47 -7.25 -6.22 -11.41
C VAL A 47 -6.76 -6.07 -12.87
N ASN A 48 -7.24 -5.06 -13.58
CA ASN A 48 -6.85 -4.80 -14.97
C ASN A 48 -5.64 -3.87 -15.11
N LYS A 49 -5.25 -3.14 -14.05
CA LYS A 49 -4.13 -2.20 -14.12
C LYS A 49 -2.80 -2.92 -14.33
N TYR A 50 -2.60 -4.07 -13.70
CA TYR A 50 -1.38 -4.85 -13.84
C TYR A 50 -1.39 -5.85 -15.00
N SER A 51 -2.54 -6.15 -15.61
CA SER A 51 -2.61 -7.05 -16.78
C SER A 51 -1.97 -6.46 -18.03
N SER A 52 -1.98 -5.13 -18.20
CA SER A 52 -1.31 -4.45 -19.32
C SER A 52 0.20 -4.37 -19.15
N PHE A 53 0.75 -4.57 -17.96
CA PHE A 53 2.19 -4.55 -17.69
C PHE A 53 2.87 -5.89 -18.03
N ASN A 54 2.10 -6.97 -18.16
CA ASN A 54 2.64 -8.29 -18.49
C ASN A 54 3.27 -8.35 -19.87
N ASP A 55 2.82 -7.53 -20.82
CA ASP A 55 3.34 -7.54 -22.21
C ASP A 55 4.79 -7.04 -22.31
N ASN A 56 5.25 -6.21 -21.37
CA ASN A 56 6.61 -5.66 -21.32
C ASN A 56 7.45 -6.20 -20.15
N SER A 57 6.96 -7.21 -19.45
CA SER A 57 7.69 -7.78 -18.33
C SER A 57 8.84 -8.67 -18.77
N VAL A 58 9.94 -8.62 -18.03
CA VAL A 58 11.11 -9.46 -18.25
C VAL A 58 11.10 -10.58 -17.21
N LEU A 59 11.23 -11.82 -17.67
CA LEU A 59 11.35 -12.98 -16.79
C LEU A 59 12.76 -13.05 -16.20
N ILE A 60 12.85 -13.13 -14.88
CA ILE A 60 14.11 -13.24 -14.13
C ILE A 60 14.12 -14.58 -13.40
N GLN A 61 15.01 -15.47 -13.84
CA GLN A 61 15.21 -16.77 -13.20
C GLN A 61 15.81 -16.63 -11.80
N GLY A 62 15.58 -17.61 -10.94
CA GLY A 62 16.20 -17.64 -9.62
C GLY A 62 17.74 -17.54 -9.70
N GLY A 63 18.32 -16.72 -8.84
CA GLY A 63 19.74 -16.40 -8.84
C GLY A 63 20.18 -15.36 -9.86
N SER A 64 19.29 -14.90 -10.75
CA SER A 64 19.62 -13.96 -11.83
C SER A 64 19.34 -12.51 -11.48
N LEU A 65 20.03 -11.61 -12.16
CA LEU A 65 19.91 -10.15 -12.03
C LEU A 65 19.48 -9.55 -13.36
N ARG A 66 18.60 -8.54 -13.30
CA ARG A 66 18.28 -7.65 -14.42
C ARG A 66 18.40 -6.19 -13.99
N THR A 67 18.79 -5.33 -14.94
CA THR A 67 19.00 -3.90 -14.69
C THR A 67 18.30 -3.05 -15.72
N TRP A 68 17.75 -1.93 -15.30
CA TRP A 68 17.13 -0.90 -16.14
C TRP A 68 17.80 0.45 -15.82
N SER A 69 18.41 1.07 -16.84
CA SER A 69 19.18 2.30 -16.67
C SER A 69 18.40 3.52 -17.15
N TYR A 70 18.23 4.49 -16.29
CA TYR A 70 17.57 5.77 -16.52
C TYR A 70 18.62 6.89 -16.51
N ARG A 71 18.98 7.36 -17.69
CA ARG A 71 20.05 8.36 -17.86
C ARG A 71 19.53 9.78 -17.97
N SER A 72 18.24 9.94 -18.27
CA SER A 72 17.63 11.26 -18.41
C SER A 72 17.45 11.95 -17.08
N PRO A 73 17.90 13.19 -16.90
CA PRO A 73 17.63 13.96 -15.70
C PRO A 73 16.13 14.33 -15.53
N ALA A 74 15.34 14.18 -16.58
CA ALA A 74 13.89 14.36 -16.52
C ALA A 74 13.17 13.20 -15.81
N THR A 75 13.82 12.04 -15.67
CA THR A 75 13.26 10.90 -14.95
C THR A 75 13.48 11.11 -13.46
N GLN A 76 12.43 11.52 -12.77
CA GLN A 76 12.47 11.76 -11.32
C GLN A 76 11.94 10.58 -10.52
N GLN A 77 11.10 9.75 -11.13
CA GLN A 77 10.47 8.59 -10.49
C GLN A 77 10.43 7.41 -11.44
N VAL A 78 10.57 6.22 -10.91
CA VAL A 78 10.44 4.94 -11.61
C VAL A 78 9.58 4.01 -10.79
N GLN A 79 8.56 3.44 -11.40
CA GLN A 79 7.77 2.39 -10.77
C GLN A 79 8.33 1.03 -11.15
N ALA A 80 8.53 0.19 -10.16
CA ALA A 80 8.91 -1.21 -10.32
C ALA A 80 7.73 -2.10 -9.92
N VAL A 81 7.40 -3.05 -10.80
CA VAL A 81 6.35 -4.05 -10.57
C VAL A 81 6.94 -5.43 -10.73
N ILE A 82 6.71 -6.27 -9.73
CA ILE A 82 7.17 -7.67 -9.69
C ILE A 82 5.97 -8.57 -9.44
N SER A 83 5.85 -9.61 -10.23
CA SER A 83 4.81 -10.63 -10.09
C SER A 83 5.36 -12.04 -10.30
N SER A 84 4.56 -13.03 -10.00
CA SER A 84 4.86 -14.44 -10.29
C SER A 84 3.58 -15.19 -10.64
N GLU A 85 3.72 -16.39 -11.17
CA GLU A 85 2.57 -17.26 -11.51
C GLU A 85 2.06 -18.06 -10.30
N GLY A 86 1.80 -17.36 -9.16
CA GLY A 86 1.32 -17.99 -7.92
C GLY A 86 2.43 -18.64 -7.08
N ARG A 87 3.70 -18.38 -7.42
CA ARG A 87 4.86 -18.78 -6.63
C ARG A 87 5.30 -17.65 -5.71
N PRO A 88 6.12 -17.92 -4.70
CA PRO A 88 6.72 -16.86 -3.90
C PRO A 88 7.58 -15.91 -4.75
N ILE A 89 7.50 -14.62 -4.43
CA ILE A 89 8.48 -13.62 -4.84
C ILE A 89 9.53 -13.55 -3.74
N ASP A 90 10.81 -13.66 -4.10
CA ASP A 90 11.94 -13.44 -3.21
C ASP A 90 13.00 -12.68 -4.00
N ALA A 91 13.03 -11.34 -3.81
CA ALA A 91 13.79 -10.45 -4.67
C ALA A 91 14.50 -9.36 -3.89
N ASP A 92 15.70 -9.01 -4.32
CA ASP A 92 16.40 -7.79 -3.94
C ASP A 92 16.20 -6.74 -5.03
N ILE A 93 15.87 -5.52 -4.63
CA ILE A 93 15.77 -4.35 -5.49
C ILE A 93 16.79 -3.33 -4.99
N GLU A 94 17.64 -2.86 -5.89
CA GLU A 94 18.66 -1.86 -5.57
C GLU A 94 18.59 -0.70 -6.57
N VAL A 95 18.88 0.49 -6.09
CA VAL A 95 19.16 1.65 -6.94
C VAL A 95 20.65 1.89 -6.94
N TRP A 96 21.26 1.91 -8.11
CA TRP A 96 22.65 2.25 -8.29
C TRP A 96 22.76 3.67 -8.88
N ASN A 97 23.44 4.55 -8.16
CA ASN A 97 23.72 5.91 -8.60
C ASN A 97 25.23 6.10 -8.75
N GLY A 98 25.75 5.83 -9.97
CA GLY A 98 27.18 5.77 -10.24
C GLY A 98 27.80 4.41 -9.87
N PRO A 99 29.15 4.30 -9.91
CA PRO A 99 29.83 3.02 -9.81
C PRO A 99 29.80 2.41 -8.41
N ASP A 100 29.80 3.23 -7.35
CA ASP A 100 30.01 2.75 -5.98
C ASP A 100 28.91 3.18 -4.99
N ASN A 101 27.83 3.79 -5.49
CA ASN A 101 26.75 4.26 -4.62
C ASN A 101 25.44 3.49 -4.82
N THR A 102 24.93 2.90 -3.75
CA THR A 102 23.64 2.20 -3.70
C THR A 102 22.74 2.85 -2.65
N PRO A 103 22.12 4.00 -2.99
CA PRO A 103 21.38 4.80 -2.02
C PRO A 103 20.04 4.17 -1.56
N LEU A 104 19.57 3.12 -2.23
CA LEU A 104 18.36 2.41 -1.86
C LEU A 104 18.57 0.91 -2.06
N LYS A 105 18.14 0.14 -1.05
CA LYS A 105 18.08 -1.32 -1.07
C LYS A 105 16.75 -1.77 -0.48
N MET A 106 16.12 -2.72 -1.14
CA MET A 106 14.91 -3.38 -0.65
C MET A 106 15.05 -4.88 -0.78
N ARG A 107 14.61 -5.59 0.23
CA ARG A 107 14.36 -7.03 0.19
C ARG A 107 12.86 -7.25 0.20
N VAL A 108 12.35 -7.98 -0.77
CA VAL A 108 10.92 -8.22 -0.95
C VAL A 108 10.66 -9.71 -0.92
N TYR A 109 9.86 -10.15 0.04
CA TYR A 109 9.29 -11.48 0.08
C TYR A 109 7.77 -11.39 0.02
N VAL A 110 7.14 -12.14 -0.87
CA VAL A 110 5.68 -12.29 -0.96
C VAL A 110 5.36 -13.77 -1.17
N GLU A 111 4.46 -14.34 -0.36
CA GLU A 111 4.11 -15.77 -0.40
C GLU A 111 3.51 -16.20 -1.75
N ASN A 112 2.70 -15.34 -2.37
CA ASN A 112 2.05 -15.60 -3.65
C ASN A 112 2.03 -14.33 -4.50
N GLY A 113 2.94 -14.23 -5.45
CA GLY A 113 3.09 -13.06 -6.30
C GLY A 113 2.05 -12.88 -7.39
N LYS A 114 1.10 -13.80 -7.54
CA LYS A 114 -0.08 -13.63 -8.38
C LYS A 114 -1.22 -12.94 -7.62
N LEU A 115 -1.42 -13.31 -6.37
CA LEU A 115 -2.45 -12.70 -5.52
C LEU A 115 -2.03 -11.34 -4.97
N ARG A 116 -0.72 -11.16 -4.77
CA ARG A 116 -0.12 -9.94 -4.21
C ARG A 116 1.11 -9.58 -5.03
N PRO A 117 0.95 -9.07 -6.26
CA PRO A 117 2.09 -8.51 -6.99
C PRO A 117 2.68 -7.35 -6.18
N PHE A 118 3.99 -7.23 -6.19
CA PHE A 118 4.67 -6.13 -5.52
C PHE A 118 4.82 -4.95 -6.47
N SER A 119 4.36 -3.77 -6.05
CA SER A 119 4.50 -2.52 -6.80
C SER A 119 5.02 -1.43 -5.89
N CYS A 120 6.13 -0.79 -6.27
CA CYS A 120 6.68 0.35 -5.56
C CYS A 120 7.13 1.45 -6.52
N VAL A 121 7.07 2.69 -6.05
CA VAL A 121 7.63 3.85 -6.74
C VAL A 121 8.93 4.23 -6.08
N ILE A 122 9.95 4.42 -6.88
CA ILE A 122 11.32 4.72 -6.47
C ILE A 122 11.68 6.10 -7.00
N ASP A 123 11.99 7.02 -6.10
CA ASP A 123 12.52 8.32 -6.48
C ASP A 123 13.96 8.19 -6.97
N THR A 124 14.22 8.78 -8.12
CA THR A 124 15.51 8.69 -8.83
C THR A 124 16.12 10.08 -9.04
N PRO A 125 16.32 10.88 -7.96
CA PRO A 125 16.97 12.17 -8.08
C PRO A 125 18.42 12.01 -8.53
N ARG A 126 18.96 13.04 -9.17
CA ARG A 126 20.38 13.10 -9.56
C ARG A 126 20.81 11.93 -10.46
N SER A 127 20.27 11.93 -11.70
CA SER A 127 20.65 10.93 -12.71
C SER A 127 22.18 10.89 -12.96
N PRO A 128 22.72 9.76 -13.46
CA PRO A 128 22.02 8.55 -13.89
C PRO A 128 21.68 7.61 -12.74
N ASN A 129 20.54 6.95 -12.82
CA ASN A 129 20.15 5.90 -11.88
C ASN A 129 19.92 4.59 -12.63
N THR A 130 20.26 3.48 -12.01
CA THR A 130 19.99 2.13 -12.52
C THR A 130 19.21 1.35 -11.47
N ILE A 131 18.06 0.84 -11.85
CA ILE A 131 17.27 -0.07 -11.02
C ILE A 131 17.76 -1.48 -11.29
N ALA A 132 18.20 -2.17 -10.27
CA ALA A 132 18.66 -3.56 -10.32
C ALA A 132 17.69 -4.44 -9.55
N ILE A 133 17.15 -5.47 -10.19
CA ILE A 133 16.25 -6.45 -9.57
C ILE A 133 16.92 -7.83 -9.69
N ARG A 134 17.18 -8.44 -8.55
CA ARG A 134 17.74 -9.77 -8.43
C ARG A 134 16.69 -10.72 -7.86
N ASN A 135 16.40 -11.78 -8.59
CA ASN A 135 15.62 -12.88 -8.02
C ASN A 135 16.56 -13.75 -7.19
N ILE A 136 16.35 -13.80 -5.89
CA ILE A 136 17.15 -14.59 -4.94
C ILE A 136 16.45 -15.87 -4.52
N GLY A 137 15.24 -16.09 -5.06
CA GLY A 137 14.51 -17.35 -4.91
C GLY A 137 15.19 -18.52 -5.60
N GLN A 138 14.61 -19.69 -5.44
CA GLN A 138 15.10 -20.91 -6.10
C GLN A 138 15.04 -20.77 -7.63
N TYR A 139 15.96 -21.45 -8.32
CA TYR A 139 16.04 -21.40 -9.79
C TYR A 139 14.72 -21.72 -10.50
N GLU A 140 13.93 -22.61 -9.93
CA GLU A 140 12.63 -23.05 -10.45
C GLU A 140 11.51 -22.02 -10.28
N PHE A 141 11.74 -20.92 -9.56
CA PHE A 141 10.76 -19.89 -9.28
C PHE A 141 11.10 -18.55 -9.99
N PRO A 142 10.87 -18.47 -11.30
CA PRO A 142 11.07 -17.22 -12.01
C PRO A 142 10.05 -16.17 -11.54
N ILE A 143 10.48 -14.91 -11.55
CA ILE A 143 9.64 -13.75 -11.34
C ILE A 143 9.56 -12.93 -12.63
N ALA A 144 8.42 -12.31 -12.86
CA ALA A 144 8.24 -11.34 -13.94
C ALA A 144 8.41 -9.94 -13.35
N ALA A 145 9.31 -9.15 -13.91
CA ALA A 145 9.59 -7.80 -13.45
C ALA A 145 9.53 -6.79 -14.61
N THR A 146 8.99 -5.62 -14.33
CA THR A 146 9.00 -4.48 -15.25
C THR A 146 9.28 -3.20 -14.47
N THR A 147 9.90 -2.23 -15.16
CA THR A 147 10.08 -0.88 -14.62
C THR A 147 9.68 0.14 -15.67
N PHE A 148 9.03 1.22 -15.24
CA PHE A 148 8.61 2.30 -16.12
C PHE A 148 8.65 3.65 -15.39
N ALA A 149 8.88 4.73 -16.18
CA ALA A 149 9.01 6.09 -15.67
C ALA A 149 7.86 7.01 -16.10
N GLN A 150 6.87 6.47 -16.79
CA GLN A 150 5.69 7.21 -17.24
C GLN A 150 4.45 6.65 -16.56
N ASN A 151 3.50 7.54 -16.20
CA ASN A 151 2.27 7.14 -15.52
C ASN A 151 2.52 6.35 -14.23
N VAL A 152 3.52 6.75 -13.46
CA VAL A 152 3.80 6.18 -12.13
C VAL A 152 2.67 6.51 -11.16
N ASP A 153 2.44 5.61 -10.21
CA ASP A 153 1.49 5.85 -9.13
C ASP A 153 2.00 6.95 -8.21
N ASN A 154 1.07 7.75 -7.69
CA ASN A 154 1.40 8.78 -6.72
C ASN A 154 0.57 8.55 -5.45
N PRO A 155 1.12 8.88 -4.28
CA PRO A 155 0.36 8.80 -3.03
C PRO A 155 -0.91 9.65 -3.13
N SER A 156 -2.03 9.09 -2.65
CA SER A 156 -3.29 9.82 -2.53
C SER A 156 -3.13 11.00 -1.56
N ARG A 157 -4.03 11.98 -1.67
CA ARG A 157 -4.05 13.11 -0.75
C ARG A 157 -4.20 12.65 0.70
N ASP A 158 -5.07 11.68 0.93
CA ASP A 158 -5.32 11.13 2.26
C ASP A 158 -4.06 10.43 2.82
N CYS A 159 -3.32 9.71 1.97
CA CYS A 159 -2.03 9.11 2.34
C CYS A 159 -1.00 10.17 2.73
N LEU A 160 -0.98 11.33 2.07
CA LEU A 160 -0.07 12.42 2.40
C LEU A 160 -0.42 13.12 3.72
N GLU A 161 -1.71 13.20 4.07
CA GLU A 161 -2.21 13.92 5.26
C GLU A 161 -2.24 13.05 6.53
N CYS A 162 -2.33 11.71 6.42
CA CYS A 162 -2.51 10.78 7.55
C CYS A 162 -1.21 10.22 8.15
N SER A 163 -0.11 10.96 8.08
CA SER A 163 1.18 10.46 8.56
C SER A 163 1.28 10.38 10.09
N GLN A 164 1.91 9.31 10.58
CA GLN A 164 2.16 9.08 12.00
C GLN A 164 3.63 8.81 12.25
N THR A 165 4.19 9.40 13.30
CA THR A 165 5.59 9.19 13.68
C THR A 165 5.78 7.83 14.36
N ILE A 166 6.79 7.07 13.92
CA ILE A 166 7.24 5.81 14.53
C ILE A 166 8.70 6.01 14.97
N GLN A 167 8.95 5.93 16.27
CA GLN A 167 10.29 6.04 16.83
C GLN A 167 11.17 4.86 16.43
N GLY A 168 12.49 5.06 16.43
CA GLY A 168 13.43 3.96 16.20
C GLY A 168 13.21 2.80 17.17
N GLY A 169 13.19 1.58 16.66
CA GLY A 169 12.89 0.37 17.42
C GLY A 169 11.41 0.13 17.72
N ALA A 170 10.52 1.08 17.38
CA ALA A 170 9.08 0.93 17.60
C ALA A 170 8.36 0.33 16.39
N LEU A 171 7.15 -0.19 16.64
CA LEU A 171 6.27 -0.72 15.61
C LEU A 171 4.86 -0.14 15.70
N ARG A 172 4.16 -0.15 14.57
CA ARG A 172 2.73 0.14 14.49
C ARG A 172 2.02 -0.90 13.62
N THR A 173 0.77 -1.16 13.97
CA THR A 173 -0.11 -2.09 13.24
C THR A 173 -1.36 -1.38 12.78
N TYR A 174 -1.76 -1.67 11.55
CA TYR A 174 -2.90 -1.09 10.86
C TYR A 174 -3.82 -2.23 10.39
N PRO A 175 -4.91 -2.51 11.12
CA PRO A 175 -5.90 -3.49 10.70
C PRO A 175 -6.82 -2.88 9.63
N PHE A 176 -7.23 -3.69 8.65
CA PHE A 176 -8.11 -3.29 7.57
C PHE A 176 -9.40 -4.09 7.54
N ASP A 177 -10.46 -3.43 7.06
CA ASP A 177 -11.73 -4.08 6.78
C ASP A 177 -11.56 -5.11 5.64
N PRO A 178 -12.31 -6.24 5.65
CA PRO A 178 -12.29 -7.24 4.59
C PRO A 178 -12.62 -6.72 3.19
N LEU A 179 -13.24 -5.54 3.08
CA LEU A 179 -13.59 -4.89 1.81
C LEU A 179 -12.44 -4.09 1.20
N VAL A 180 -11.33 -3.93 1.92
CA VAL A 180 -10.15 -3.21 1.42
C VAL A 180 -9.29 -4.17 0.61
N ASP A 181 -9.24 -3.95 -0.70
CA ASP A 181 -8.49 -4.80 -1.65
C ASP A 181 -7.02 -4.40 -1.78
N SER A 182 -6.69 -3.13 -1.52
CA SER A 182 -5.33 -2.61 -1.61
C SER A 182 -5.10 -1.47 -0.63
N VAL A 183 -3.84 -1.30 -0.21
CA VAL A 183 -3.42 -0.34 0.79
C VAL A 183 -2.21 0.43 0.28
N GLU A 184 -2.25 1.76 0.39
CA GLU A 184 -1.09 2.63 0.14
C GLU A 184 -0.22 2.73 1.39
N VAL A 185 1.07 2.56 1.22
CA VAL A 185 2.07 2.72 2.28
C VAL A 185 3.10 3.75 1.85
N LEU A 186 3.22 4.84 2.61
CA LEU A 186 4.23 5.88 2.42
C LEU A 186 5.06 6.01 3.69
N ILE A 187 6.38 5.86 3.56
CA ILE A 187 7.31 6.01 4.67
C ILE A 187 8.41 7.00 4.28
N LYS A 188 8.68 7.97 5.15
CA LYS A 188 9.69 9.00 4.92
C LYS A 188 10.40 9.40 6.22
N THR A 189 11.56 10.01 6.07
CA THR A 189 12.32 10.66 7.15
C THR A 189 12.61 12.11 6.81
N GLU A 190 13.16 12.85 7.74
CA GLU A 190 13.55 14.25 7.56
C GLU A 190 15.05 14.34 7.22
N GLY A 191 15.45 13.85 6.03
CA GLY A 191 16.84 13.91 5.58
C GLY A 191 17.80 12.99 6.36
N ARG A 192 17.27 11.86 6.86
CA ARG A 192 18.03 10.85 7.60
C ARG A 192 17.85 9.48 6.93
N PRO A 193 18.75 8.53 7.20
CA PRO A 193 18.57 7.17 6.72
C PRO A 193 17.22 6.59 7.17
N LEU A 194 16.54 5.93 6.25
CA LEU A 194 15.32 5.18 6.50
C LEU A 194 15.65 3.70 6.61
N ASN A 195 15.27 3.07 7.70
CA ASN A 195 15.30 1.64 7.89
C ASN A 195 13.94 1.17 8.36
N ALA A 196 13.23 0.46 7.53
CA ALA A 196 11.88 0.00 7.84
C ALA A 196 11.67 -1.45 7.43
N ARG A 197 10.84 -2.14 8.19
CA ARG A 197 10.31 -3.45 7.84
C ARG A 197 8.78 -3.37 7.83
N ILE A 198 8.21 -3.72 6.69
CA ILE A 198 6.78 -3.76 6.47
C ILE A 198 6.36 -5.23 6.37
N GLU A 199 5.36 -5.62 7.12
CA GLU A 199 4.83 -6.98 7.13
C GLU A 199 3.35 -6.96 6.79
N VAL A 200 2.96 -7.78 5.82
CA VAL A 200 1.58 -8.05 5.47
C VAL A 200 1.16 -9.33 6.19
N LEU A 201 0.27 -9.21 7.14
CA LEU A 201 -0.25 -10.30 7.95
C LEU A 201 -1.69 -10.63 7.54
N GLN A 202 -2.03 -11.90 7.54
CA GLN A 202 -3.41 -12.36 7.38
C GLN A 202 -3.74 -13.38 8.46
N GLY A 203 -4.32 -12.89 9.56
CA GLY A 203 -4.52 -13.66 10.78
C GLY A 203 -3.27 -13.70 11.67
N PRO A 204 -3.34 -14.37 12.82
CA PRO A 204 -2.27 -14.38 13.82
C PRO A 204 -1.02 -15.10 13.27
N ASN A 205 0.11 -14.41 13.29
CA ASN A 205 1.44 -14.92 12.89
C ASN A 205 1.53 -15.50 11.47
N ASN A 206 0.63 -15.11 10.57
CA ASN A 206 0.62 -15.57 9.18
C ASN A 206 1.11 -14.43 8.27
N ASN A 207 2.41 -14.40 8.01
CA ASN A 207 3.04 -13.42 7.13
C ASN A 207 2.79 -13.78 5.67
N LYS A 208 2.13 -12.91 4.95
CA LYS A 208 1.88 -13.01 3.50
C LYS A 208 2.91 -12.26 2.67
N GLY A 209 3.56 -11.26 3.27
CA GLY A 209 4.64 -10.53 2.66
C GLY A 209 5.50 -9.83 3.70
N VAL A 210 6.78 -9.67 3.39
CA VAL A 210 7.74 -8.93 4.19
C VAL A 210 8.59 -8.09 3.24
N ILE A 211 8.67 -6.79 3.52
CA ILE A 211 9.48 -5.86 2.75
C ILE A 211 10.44 -5.19 3.75
N GLU A 212 11.72 -5.33 3.51
CA GLU A 212 12.76 -4.62 4.25
C GLU A 212 13.32 -3.53 3.35
N VAL A 213 13.33 -2.30 3.86
CA VAL A 213 13.72 -1.11 3.10
C VAL A 213 14.83 -0.39 3.82
N TYR A 214 15.86 -0.07 3.07
CA TYR A 214 16.90 0.86 3.45
C TYR A 214 17.00 1.96 2.40
N THR A 215 16.98 3.22 2.82
CA THR A 215 17.40 4.35 2.00
C THR A 215 18.42 5.20 2.77
N GLU A 216 19.40 5.72 2.03
CA GLU A 216 20.42 6.59 2.58
C GLU A 216 19.84 7.92 3.09
N ASP A 217 18.80 8.41 2.43
CA ASP A 217 18.04 9.59 2.77
C ASP A 217 16.55 9.38 2.44
N GLY A 218 15.73 9.28 3.47
CA GLY A 218 14.28 9.05 3.30
C GLY A 218 13.46 10.30 2.99
N TYR A 219 14.09 11.48 2.85
CA TYR A 219 13.49 12.68 2.29
C TYR A 219 13.65 12.71 0.76
N ASP A 220 14.87 12.48 0.28
CA ASP A 220 15.18 12.41 -1.16
C ASP A 220 14.59 11.15 -1.83
N ARG A 221 14.49 10.07 -1.07
CA ARG A 221 13.96 8.78 -1.52
C ARG A 221 13.01 8.19 -0.49
N PRO A 222 11.81 8.75 -0.36
CA PRO A 222 10.76 8.15 0.44
C PRO A 222 10.38 6.77 -0.13
N PHE A 223 9.94 5.88 0.74
CA PHE A 223 9.40 4.60 0.31
C PHE A 223 7.90 4.71 0.09
N TYR A 224 7.44 4.45 -1.13
CA TYR A 224 6.02 4.38 -1.46
C TYR A 224 5.72 3.08 -2.20
N CYS A 225 4.71 2.35 -1.72
CA CYS A 225 4.22 1.14 -2.38
C CYS A 225 2.71 0.99 -2.23
N ILE A 226 2.14 0.18 -3.12
CA ILE A 226 0.77 -0.29 -3.04
C ILE A 226 0.81 -1.79 -2.76
N LEU A 227 0.12 -2.22 -1.71
CA LEU A 227 0.06 -3.60 -1.25
C LEU A 227 -1.35 -4.15 -1.43
N ASP A 228 -1.49 -5.23 -2.18
CA ASP A 228 -2.77 -5.92 -2.31
C ASP A 228 -3.09 -6.71 -1.04
N THR A 229 -4.32 -6.54 -0.55
CA THR A 229 -4.83 -7.14 0.68
C THR A 229 -6.07 -8.00 0.43
N PRO A 230 -6.01 -8.98 -0.49
CA PRO A 230 -7.18 -9.80 -0.82
C PRO A 230 -7.64 -10.64 0.37
N GLY A 231 -8.95 -10.73 0.53
CA GLY A 231 -9.59 -11.51 1.59
C GLY A 231 -9.67 -10.76 2.92
N SER A 232 -9.98 -11.48 3.99
CA SER A 232 -10.25 -10.90 5.30
C SER A 232 -9.07 -11.04 6.27
N GLY A 233 -9.06 -10.19 7.30
CA GLY A 233 -8.09 -10.26 8.40
C GLY A 233 -6.70 -9.75 8.03
N ASN A 234 -6.60 -8.88 7.02
CA ASN A 234 -5.35 -8.27 6.64
C ASN A 234 -4.93 -7.19 7.63
N VAL A 235 -3.66 -7.21 7.99
CA VAL A 235 -3.02 -6.23 8.88
C VAL A 235 -1.68 -5.85 8.30
N ILE A 236 -1.41 -4.57 8.17
CA ILE A 236 -0.07 -4.07 7.86
C ILE A 236 0.63 -3.72 9.17
N ARG A 237 1.82 -4.25 9.36
CA ARG A 237 2.69 -3.92 10.48
C ARG A 237 3.95 -3.24 9.96
N ILE A 238 4.23 -2.06 10.47
CA ILE A 238 5.42 -1.29 10.13
C ILE A 238 6.32 -1.23 11.35
N VAL A 239 7.56 -1.64 11.18
CA VAL A 239 8.61 -1.62 12.21
C VAL A 239 9.69 -0.66 11.77
N ASN A 240 10.00 0.33 12.59
CA ASN A 240 11.19 1.15 12.41
C ASN A 240 12.40 0.39 12.97
N THR A 241 13.26 -0.14 12.10
CA THR A 241 14.42 -0.94 12.49
C THR A 241 15.68 -0.09 12.73
N ALA A 242 15.56 1.23 12.59
CA ALA A 242 16.65 2.17 12.89
C ALA A 242 16.84 2.35 14.42
N PRO A 243 18.00 2.88 14.84
CA PRO A 243 18.23 3.34 16.21
C PRO A 243 17.19 4.36 16.68
N ILE A 244 17.05 4.53 18.01
CA ILE A 244 16.01 5.36 18.63
C ILE A 244 16.05 6.83 18.18
N GLU A 245 17.23 7.32 17.81
CA GLU A 245 17.44 8.71 17.34
C GLU A 245 16.90 8.97 15.92
N PHE A 246 16.47 7.93 15.21
CA PHE A 246 16.00 8.02 13.84
C PHE A 246 14.50 7.73 13.73
N PRO A 247 13.63 8.67 14.10
CA PRO A 247 12.21 8.52 13.87
C PRO A 247 11.90 8.56 12.37
N MET A 248 10.85 7.85 11.99
CA MET A 248 10.28 7.92 10.65
C MET A 248 8.81 8.30 10.70
N SER A 249 8.29 8.85 9.62
CA SER A 249 6.89 9.15 9.41
C SER A 249 6.30 8.11 8.48
N ALA A 250 5.21 7.47 8.88
CA ALA A 250 4.52 6.44 8.09
C ALA A 250 3.04 6.76 7.94
N SER A 251 2.55 6.62 6.71
CA SER A 251 1.13 6.69 6.36
C SER A 251 0.71 5.35 5.77
N VAL A 252 -0.44 4.85 6.21
CA VAL A 252 -1.03 3.60 5.72
C VAL A 252 -2.53 3.81 5.59
N ILE A 253 -3.06 3.67 4.35
CA ILE A 253 -4.44 4.00 4.01
C ILE A 253 -5.04 2.97 3.06
#